data_5005e35f24b36b0912fc2d8fb94088f2
#
_entry.id   5005e35f24b36b0912fc2d8fb94088f2
#
_cell.length_a   1.000
_cell.length_b   1.000
_cell.length_c   1.000
_cell.angle_alpha   90.00
_cell.angle_beta   90.00
_cell.angle_gamma   90.00
#
_symmetry.space_group_name_H-M   'P 1'
#
loop_
_entity.id
_entity.type
_entity.pdbx_description
1 polymer ?
#
loop_
_entity_poly.entity_id
_entity_poly.type
_entity_poly.pdbx_seq_one_letter_code
_entity_poly.pdbx_strand_id
1 'polypeptide(L)'
;AEILFETARVWRDVGHFSDRHDGAFCIHEVTGPDEYSALVNNNFYTNRMAQRHLADAAGTARWMAQAHPERFDALAARLGLTDFEVAQWRQAAAMMYLPTDPALDIYPQDDGFLDKPRLPAHFQDHTNKQPLLLRLHPLTIYRYQVCKQADALLALMLAGEHVGVAAKRRNFDYYEGVTVHDSTLSASTFAVMAAEVGYADKAYDYFLDTLRVDLDDLHGNAAHGVHMAAMAGSQLALTWGFGGLRVRHGKPSLAPQLPKAWNYYRFGLHWQGCHLRVEVDPDGVLYTLTRGEQLSFAHGGVPQTLQAGQSVRLALPALPAPAPALARPLKAVIFDLDGVIADTAVVHDAAWKRLAGEIGVSFGEGMGERLKGVDRMGSLDILLENAGRAFSMEEKFALAERKNDYYKAQVQVMGPHDLLPGARQAIEAARRQGLKVGLASASRNAPLLLDRLGIAKLFDHVVDAGLIGHSKPHPEIFLSAANALGVDPQECLGVEDAAAGIASILAAGMAAVGIGQPHVLADAHVVLSSVAELDLSFIKHIRREESAMSATPAI
;
A
#
# COMPACT_ATOMS: atom_id res chain seq x y z
N ALA A 1 17.66 16.40 4.33
CA ALA A 1 16.45 17.14 4.74
C ALA A 1 16.30 18.44 3.93
N GLU A 2 17.31 19.30 3.85
CA GLU A 2 17.22 20.61 3.17
C GLU A 2 16.72 20.47 1.72
N ILE A 3 17.40 19.67 0.88
CA ILE A 3 16.97 19.42 -0.51
C ILE A 3 15.52 18.91 -0.57
N LEU A 4 15.17 17.99 0.34
CA LEU A 4 13.82 17.43 0.39
C LEU A 4 12.76 18.49 0.70
N PHE A 5 13.04 19.42 1.61
CA PHE A 5 12.12 20.51 1.97
C PHE A 5 11.99 21.56 0.85
N GLU A 6 13.13 21.98 0.26
CA GLU A 6 13.11 22.94 -0.85
C GLU A 6 12.39 22.39 -2.08
N THR A 7 12.59 21.12 -2.40
CA THR A 7 11.89 20.49 -3.54
C THR A 7 10.42 20.19 -3.23
N ALA A 8 10.03 20.02 -1.96
CA ALA A 8 8.61 19.92 -1.59
C ALA A 8 7.85 21.24 -1.84
N ARG A 9 8.53 22.39 -1.66
CA ARG A 9 7.98 23.70 -2.02
C ARG A 9 7.61 23.80 -3.49
N VAL A 10 8.47 23.30 -4.37
CA VAL A 10 8.19 23.26 -5.82
C VAL A 10 6.88 22.51 -6.10
N TRP A 11 6.71 21.31 -5.55
CA TRP A 11 5.48 20.56 -5.76
C TRP A 11 4.25 21.26 -5.21
N ARG A 12 4.37 21.94 -4.07
CA ARG A 12 3.26 22.71 -3.48
C ARG A 12 2.88 23.92 -4.33
N ASP A 13 3.87 24.54 -4.98
CA ASP A 13 3.67 25.76 -5.81
C ASP A 13 3.11 25.43 -7.20
N VAL A 14 3.54 24.33 -7.82
CA VAL A 14 3.04 23.95 -9.16
C VAL A 14 1.67 23.28 -9.13
N GLY A 15 1.27 22.71 -7.98
CA GLY A 15 -0.03 22.09 -7.82
C GLY A 15 -1.06 23.02 -7.16
N HIS A 16 -2.33 22.66 -7.26
CA HIS A 16 -3.43 23.39 -6.66
C HIS A 16 -4.58 22.47 -6.25
N PHE A 17 -5.42 22.92 -5.31
CA PHE A 17 -6.65 22.22 -4.97
C PHE A 17 -7.75 22.58 -5.99
N SER A 18 -8.35 21.56 -6.61
CA SER A 18 -9.31 21.71 -7.71
C SER A 18 -10.72 21.36 -7.27
N ASP A 19 -11.65 22.32 -7.36
CA ASP A 19 -13.08 22.07 -7.10
C ASP A 19 -13.69 21.07 -8.09
N ARG A 20 -13.13 20.96 -9.31
CA ARG A 20 -13.56 19.96 -10.31
C ARG A 20 -13.20 18.52 -9.93
N HIS A 21 -12.25 18.34 -9.05
CA HIS A 21 -11.80 17.05 -8.53
C HIS A 21 -12.10 16.95 -7.01
N ASP A 22 -13.26 17.46 -6.58
CA ASP A 22 -13.74 17.38 -5.19
C ASP A 22 -12.73 17.89 -4.15
N GLY A 23 -11.99 18.94 -4.49
CA GLY A 23 -10.97 19.53 -3.63
C GLY A 23 -9.65 18.76 -3.61
N ALA A 24 -9.44 17.78 -4.49
CA ALA A 24 -8.16 17.07 -4.59
C ALA A 24 -7.03 17.99 -5.07
N PHE A 25 -5.80 17.66 -4.68
CA PHE A 25 -4.61 18.37 -5.12
C PHE A 25 -4.17 17.87 -6.49
N CYS A 26 -4.19 18.73 -7.50
CA CYS A 26 -3.94 18.44 -8.91
C CYS A 26 -2.66 19.11 -9.40
N ILE A 27 -1.99 18.49 -10.38
CA ILE A 27 -0.84 19.05 -11.09
C ILE A 27 -1.16 19.01 -12.58
N HIS A 28 -1.15 20.17 -13.22
CA HIS A 28 -1.56 20.33 -14.62
C HIS A 28 -0.37 20.72 -15.50
N GLU A 29 -0.54 20.55 -16.83
CA GLU A 29 0.39 20.98 -17.88
C GLU A 29 1.81 20.44 -17.68
N VAL A 30 1.93 19.14 -17.42
CA VAL A 30 3.20 18.44 -17.22
C VAL A 30 3.49 17.43 -18.31
N THR A 31 4.77 17.08 -18.43
CA THR A 31 5.23 15.94 -19.22
C THR A 31 5.85 14.94 -18.26
N GLY A 32 5.38 13.69 -18.26
CA GLY A 32 5.97 12.59 -17.51
C GLY A 32 7.28 12.08 -18.18
N PRO A 33 7.85 10.98 -17.68
CA PRO A 33 8.97 10.30 -18.33
C PRO A 33 8.69 9.86 -19.77
N ASP A 34 7.42 9.61 -20.10
CA ASP A 34 6.98 9.26 -21.45
C ASP A 34 6.83 10.51 -22.32
N GLU A 35 7.72 10.66 -23.30
CA GLU A 35 7.71 11.80 -24.23
C GLU A 35 6.61 11.71 -25.29
N TYR A 36 5.81 10.61 -25.32
CA TYR A 36 4.65 10.45 -26.21
C TYR A 36 3.38 11.05 -25.64
N SER A 37 3.49 11.63 -24.44
CA SER A 37 2.47 12.46 -23.80
C SER A 37 3.13 13.77 -23.33
N ALA A 38 2.58 14.91 -23.72
CA ALA A 38 3.12 16.21 -23.35
C ALA A 38 1.99 17.20 -23.02
N LEU A 39 2.25 18.09 -22.03
CA LEU A 39 1.30 19.10 -21.56
C LEU A 39 -0.03 18.46 -21.16
N VAL A 40 0.05 17.42 -20.34
CA VAL A 40 -1.11 16.68 -19.84
C VAL A 40 -1.44 17.07 -18.41
N ASN A 41 -2.69 16.86 -18.02
CA ASN A 41 -3.15 17.10 -16.67
C ASN A 41 -3.12 15.81 -15.86
N ASN A 42 -2.68 15.93 -14.60
CA ASN A 42 -2.69 14.83 -13.64
C ASN A 42 -1.99 13.57 -14.18
N ASN A 43 -0.77 13.74 -14.72
CA ASN A 43 0.05 12.59 -15.08
C ASN A 43 0.27 11.71 -13.85
N PHE A 44 -0.09 10.43 -13.95
CA PHE A 44 -0.09 9.50 -12.81
C PHE A 44 1.29 9.38 -12.16
N TYR A 45 2.36 9.30 -12.96
CA TYR A 45 3.72 9.24 -12.45
C TYR A 45 4.07 10.51 -11.67
N THR A 46 3.86 11.67 -12.27
CA THR A 46 4.16 12.97 -11.66
C THR A 46 3.41 13.14 -10.33
N ASN A 47 2.10 12.90 -10.34
CA ASN A 47 1.27 13.03 -9.14
C ASN A 47 1.67 12.02 -8.05
N ARG A 48 1.96 10.76 -8.43
CA ARG A 48 2.37 9.74 -7.46
C ARG A 48 3.72 10.04 -6.84
N MET A 49 4.69 10.52 -7.63
CA MET A 49 6.01 10.89 -7.13
C MET A 49 5.95 12.16 -6.27
N ALA A 50 5.16 13.16 -6.68
CA ALA A 50 4.92 14.37 -5.89
C ALA A 50 4.22 14.04 -4.56
N GLN A 51 3.21 13.18 -4.58
CA GLN A 51 2.52 12.69 -3.37
C GLN A 51 3.51 12.10 -2.36
N ARG A 52 4.36 11.18 -2.83
CA ARG A 52 5.37 10.54 -2.00
C ARG A 52 6.37 11.55 -1.47
N HIS A 53 6.87 12.44 -2.32
CA HIS A 53 7.84 13.45 -1.94
C HIS A 53 7.31 14.39 -0.83
N LEU A 54 6.08 14.89 -1.00
CA LEU A 54 5.42 15.75 -0.01
C LEU A 54 5.18 15.02 1.32
N ALA A 55 4.77 13.75 1.26
CA ALA A 55 4.61 12.91 2.45
C ALA A 55 5.94 12.66 3.17
N ASP A 56 7.01 12.33 2.42
CA ASP A 56 8.35 12.08 2.94
C ASP A 56 8.95 13.37 3.54
N ALA A 57 8.72 14.54 2.93
CA ALA A 57 9.15 15.83 3.45
C ALA A 57 8.46 16.13 4.78
N ALA A 58 7.14 16.02 4.86
CA ALA A 58 6.39 16.23 6.09
C ALA A 58 6.76 15.22 7.18
N GLY A 59 6.95 13.95 6.82
CA GLY A 59 7.39 12.89 7.72
C GLY A 59 8.79 13.16 8.27
N THR A 60 9.72 13.57 7.41
CA THR A 60 11.10 13.91 7.78
C THR A 60 11.15 15.12 8.72
N ALA A 61 10.36 16.16 8.47
CA ALA A 61 10.27 17.32 9.36
C ALA A 61 9.82 16.89 10.77
N ARG A 62 8.76 16.11 10.86
CA ARG A 62 8.26 15.57 12.14
C ARG A 62 9.31 14.70 12.85
N TRP A 63 9.93 13.79 12.12
CA TRP A 63 10.97 12.92 12.69
C TRP A 63 12.17 13.71 13.19
N MET A 64 12.65 14.72 12.43
CA MET A 64 13.76 15.58 12.86
C MET A 64 13.41 16.38 14.10
N ALA A 65 12.21 16.96 14.17
CA ALA A 65 11.75 17.72 15.33
C ALA A 65 11.73 16.87 16.62
N GLN A 66 11.42 15.57 16.49
CA GLN A 66 11.40 14.64 17.63
C GLN A 66 12.79 14.08 17.97
N ALA A 67 13.53 13.60 16.97
CA ALA A 67 14.78 12.87 17.16
C ALA A 67 16.02 13.77 17.23
N HIS A 68 15.97 14.97 16.64
CA HIS A 68 17.08 15.91 16.52
C HIS A 68 16.61 17.37 16.61
N PRO A 69 15.92 17.78 17.71
CA PRO A 69 15.25 19.08 17.81
C PRO A 69 16.17 20.26 17.52
N GLU A 70 17.36 20.34 18.13
CA GLU A 70 18.31 21.44 17.89
C GLU A 70 18.74 21.57 16.42
N ARG A 71 18.94 20.43 15.73
CA ARG A 71 19.29 20.43 14.30
C ARG A 71 18.09 20.81 13.43
N PHE A 72 16.89 20.42 13.84
CA PHE A 72 15.67 20.80 13.16
C PHE A 72 15.43 22.30 13.28
N ASP A 73 15.51 22.87 14.49
CA ASP A 73 15.29 24.29 14.76
C ASP A 73 16.29 25.17 13.98
N ALA A 74 17.57 24.79 13.97
CA ALA A 74 18.59 25.50 13.18
C ALA A 74 18.31 25.43 11.67
N LEU A 75 17.89 24.28 11.15
CA LEU A 75 17.53 24.10 9.74
C LEU A 75 16.26 24.88 9.40
N ALA A 76 15.21 24.78 10.22
CA ALA A 76 13.95 25.47 10.05
C ALA A 76 14.13 26.99 10.05
N ALA A 77 14.91 27.52 10.99
CA ALA A 77 15.25 28.97 11.05
C ALA A 77 15.99 29.44 9.78
N ARG A 78 16.95 28.63 9.29
CA ARG A 78 17.71 28.94 8.08
C ARG A 78 16.86 28.95 6.81
N LEU A 79 15.90 28.02 6.72
CA LEU A 79 15.01 27.88 5.58
C LEU A 79 13.73 28.73 5.69
N GLY A 80 13.48 29.34 6.84
CA GLY A 80 12.20 29.97 7.13
C GLY A 80 11.03 28.99 7.13
N LEU A 81 11.28 27.71 7.44
CA LEU A 81 10.28 26.65 7.44
C LEU A 81 9.32 26.83 8.62
N THR A 82 8.01 26.76 8.34
CA THR A 82 6.96 26.89 9.36
C THR A 82 6.16 25.60 9.50
N ASP A 83 5.55 25.38 10.66
CA ASP A 83 4.65 24.26 10.90
C ASP A 83 3.44 24.27 9.94
N PHE A 84 2.98 25.47 9.57
CA PHE A 84 1.91 25.65 8.60
C PHE A 84 2.30 25.11 7.23
N GLU A 85 3.51 25.39 6.77
CA GLU A 85 4.04 24.90 5.50
C GLU A 85 4.14 23.36 5.50
N VAL A 86 4.67 22.76 6.58
CA VAL A 86 4.72 21.30 6.75
C VAL A 86 3.33 20.68 6.75
N ALA A 87 2.35 21.34 7.38
CA ALA A 87 0.96 20.91 7.35
C ALA A 87 0.35 20.98 5.93
N GLN A 88 0.69 22.01 5.14
CA GLN A 88 0.26 22.10 3.73
C GLN A 88 0.84 20.98 2.87
N TRP A 89 2.11 20.58 3.05
CA TRP A 89 2.69 19.44 2.34
C TRP A 89 1.94 18.14 2.65
N ARG A 90 1.65 17.91 3.93
CA ARG A 90 0.88 16.74 4.37
C ARG A 90 -0.54 16.74 3.78
N GLN A 91 -1.21 17.89 3.77
CA GLN A 91 -2.53 18.04 3.16
C GLN A 91 -2.49 17.76 1.67
N ALA A 92 -1.56 18.37 0.93
CA ALA A 92 -1.40 18.16 -0.51
C ALA A 92 -1.11 16.68 -0.84
N ALA A 93 -0.23 16.02 -0.06
CA ALA A 93 0.04 14.59 -0.22
C ALA A 93 -1.20 13.72 0.02
N ALA A 94 -1.95 13.99 1.10
CA ALA A 94 -3.16 13.23 1.45
C ALA A 94 -4.30 13.41 0.44
N MET A 95 -4.39 14.58 -0.19
CA MET A 95 -5.44 14.93 -1.15
C MET A 95 -4.97 14.84 -2.60
N MET A 96 -3.77 14.31 -2.87
CA MET A 96 -3.25 14.19 -4.24
C MET A 96 -4.20 13.39 -5.13
N TYR A 97 -4.59 13.99 -6.23
CA TYR A 97 -5.39 13.32 -7.25
C TYR A 97 -4.54 12.30 -8.01
N LEU A 98 -4.98 11.07 -8.01
CA LEU A 98 -4.39 9.99 -8.80
C LEU A 98 -5.47 9.48 -9.77
N PRO A 99 -5.30 9.66 -11.09
CA PRO A 99 -6.28 9.21 -12.06
C PRO A 99 -6.49 7.70 -11.97
N THR A 100 -7.76 7.27 -11.97
CA THR A 100 -8.16 5.86 -11.96
C THR A 100 -9.32 5.65 -12.92
N ASP A 101 -9.29 4.57 -13.68
CA ASP A 101 -10.43 4.14 -14.49
C ASP A 101 -11.13 2.95 -13.82
N PRO A 102 -12.38 3.10 -13.35
CA PRO A 102 -13.08 2.05 -12.63
C PRO A 102 -13.60 0.92 -13.54
N ALA A 103 -13.71 1.15 -14.85
CA ALA A 103 -14.20 0.14 -15.79
C ALA A 103 -13.08 -0.84 -16.17
N LEU A 104 -11.87 -0.32 -16.40
CA LEU A 104 -10.68 -1.12 -16.70
C LEU A 104 -9.93 -1.51 -15.43
N ASP A 105 -10.19 -0.82 -14.32
CA ASP A 105 -9.51 -0.95 -13.03
C ASP A 105 -7.99 -0.82 -13.15
N ILE A 106 -7.59 0.29 -13.83
CA ILE A 106 -6.20 0.67 -14.06
C ILE A 106 -5.97 2.14 -13.66
N TYR A 107 -4.72 2.53 -13.62
CA TYR A 107 -4.28 3.92 -13.51
C TYR A 107 -3.97 4.48 -14.91
N PRO A 108 -4.83 5.35 -15.47
CA PRO A 108 -4.52 6.04 -16.73
C PRO A 108 -3.25 6.85 -16.62
N GLN A 109 -2.50 6.99 -17.72
CA GLN A 109 -1.26 7.76 -17.73
C GLN A 109 -1.46 9.24 -17.41
N ASP A 110 -2.61 9.79 -17.81
CA ASP A 110 -3.08 11.14 -17.54
C ASP A 110 -4.62 11.19 -17.67
N ASP A 111 -5.22 12.34 -17.33
CA ASP A 111 -6.69 12.53 -17.37
C ASP A 111 -7.31 12.24 -18.75
N GLY A 112 -6.60 12.55 -19.83
CA GLY A 112 -7.12 12.41 -21.20
C GLY A 112 -6.63 11.15 -21.92
N PHE A 113 -5.84 10.28 -21.26
CA PHE A 113 -5.18 9.17 -21.97
C PHE A 113 -6.16 8.17 -22.57
N LEU A 114 -7.20 7.81 -21.81
CA LEU A 114 -8.20 6.82 -22.24
C LEU A 114 -9.24 7.37 -23.25
N ASP A 115 -9.36 8.68 -23.37
CA ASP A 115 -10.26 9.32 -24.35
C ASP A 115 -9.70 9.22 -25.79
N LYS A 116 -8.42 8.88 -25.93
CA LYS A 116 -7.73 8.77 -27.21
C LYS A 116 -7.98 7.38 -27.85
N PRO A 117 -8.03 7.29 -29.20
CA PRO A 117 -8.05 6.00 -29.87
C PRO A 117 -6.71 5.28 -29.75
N ARG A 118 -6.71 3.95 -29.91
CA ARG A 118 -5.48 3.16 -30.03
C ARG A 118 -4.66 3.57 -31.26
N LEU A 119 -3.32 3.43 -31.15
CA LEU A 119 -2.44 3.68 -32.30
C LEU A 119 -2.79 2.73 -33.45
N PRO A 120 -3.10 3.24 -34.66
CA PRO A 120 -3.41 2.40 -35.82
C PRO A 120 -2.26 1.47 -36.20
N ALA A 121 -2.61 0.25 -36.61
CA ALA A 121 -1.64 -0.81 -36.93
C ALA A 121 -0.61 -0.39 -38.01
N HIS A 122 -0.99 0.45 -38.98
CA HIS A 122 -0.07 0.90 -40.02
C HIS A 122 1.06 1.82 -39.49
N PHE A 123 0.97 2.36 -38.29
CA PHE A 123 2.05 3.05 -37.61
C PHE A 123 2.95 2.11 -36.79
N GLN A 124 2.50 0.88 -36.53
CA GLN A 124 3.21 -0.15 -35.76
C GLN A 124 4.07 -1.03 -36.67
N ASP A 125 4.95 -0.41 -37.45
CA ASP A 125 5.88 -1.15 -38.31
C ASP A 125 7.03 -1.71 -37.46
N HIS A 126 6.91 -2.95 -37.03
CA HIS A 126 7.93 -3.66 -36.25
C HIS A 126 9.23 -3.95 -37.00
N THR A 127 9.26 -3.74 -38.34
CA THR A 127 10.50 -3.89 -39.14
C THR A 127 11.37 -2.64 -39.08
N ASN A 128 10.80 -1.50 -38.76
CA ASN A 128 11.47 -0.22 -38.62
C ASN A 128 11.87 0.05 -37.18
N LYS A 129 13.15 0.00 -36.87
CA LYS A 129 13.70 0.22 -35.53
C LYS A 129 13.74 1.70 -35.08
N GLN A 130 13.38 2.64 -35.95
CA GLN A 130 13.40 4.05 -35.59
C GLN A 130 12.21 4.39 -34.67
N PRO A 131 12.44 5.11 -33.57
CA PRO A 131 11.38 5.60 -32.69
C PRO A 131 10.30 6.38 -33.45
N LEU A 132 9.06 6.32 -32.99
CA LEU A 132 7.92 7.02 -33.61
C LEU A 132 8.18 8.52 -33.77
N LEU A 133 8.84 9.17 -32.79
CA LEU A 133 9.20 10.60 -32.87
C LEU A 133 10.11 10.96 -34.06
N LEU A 134 10.85 10.01 -34.63
CA LEU A 134 11.68 10.23 -35.82
C LEU A 134 10.92 9.95 -37.12
N ARG A 135 9.72 9.38 -37.05
CA ARG A 135 8.87 9.02 -38.19
C ARG A 135 7.59 9.82 -38.29
N LEU A 136 7.06 10.25 -37.14
CA LEU A 136 5.78 10.94 -37.03
C LEU A 136 5.95 12.29 -36.33
N HIS A 137 5.15 13.26 -36.73
CA HIS A 137 5.08 14.52 -36.01
C HIS A 137 4.55 14.30 -34.60
N PRO A 138 5.12 14.91 -33.55
CA PRO A 138 4.66 14.74 -32.16
C PRO A 138 3.17 14.89 -31.97
N LEU A 139 2.53 15.90 -32.57
CA LEU A 139 1.08 16.10 -32.51
C LEU A 139 0.25 14.95 -33.11
N THR A 140 0.81 14.12 -33.97
CA THR A 140 0.18 12.89 -34.44
C THR A 140 0.20 11.84 -33.37
N ILE A 141 1.34 11.65 -32.71
CA ILE A 141 1.54 10.67 -31.63
C ILE A 141 0.62 10.98 -30.44
N TYR A 142 0.57 12.24 -30.03
CA TYR A 142 -0.23 12.70 -28.86
C TYR A 142 -1.74 12.46 -28.97
N ARG A 143 -2.25 12.10 -30.15
CA ARG A 143 -3.66 11.78 -30.40
C ARG A 143 -4.03 10.34 -30.08
N TYR A 144 -3.08 9.50 -29.73
CA TYR A 144 -3.30 8.06 -29.56
C TYR A 144 -2.91 7.57 -28.17
N GLN A 145 -3.54 6.46 -27.75
CA GLN A 145 -3.07 5.68 -26.61
C GLN A 145 -1.80 4.93 -27.05
N VAL A 146 -0.67 5.55 -26.87
CA VAL A 146 0.66 4.98 -27.16
C VAL A 146 1.67 5.55 -26.19
N CYS A 147 2.53 4.67 -25.67
CA CYS A 147 3.62 5.02 -24.77
C CYS A 147 4.97 4.66 -25.41
N LYS A 148 5.96 5.53 -25.29
CA LYS A 148 7.36 5.22 -25.54
C LYS A 148 7.88 4.29 -24.45
N GLN A 149 7.48 4.59 -23.21
CA GLN A 149 7.68 3.84 -21.97
C GLN A 149 6.50 4.15 -21.04
N ALA A 150 5.98 3.15 -20.31
CA ALA A 150 4.77 3.35 -19.52
C ALA A 150 5.04 4.06 -18.18
N ASP A 151 4.63 5.33 -18.07
CA ASP A 151 4.73 6.14 -16.85
C ASP A 151 4.05 5.50 -15.66
N ALA A 152 2.82 4.99 -15.85
CA ALA A 152 2.06 4.34 -14.80
C ALA A 152 2.79 3.10 -14.24
N LEU A 153 3.42 2.27 -15.10
CA LEU A 153 4.19 1.13 -14.63
C LEU A 153 5.46 1.55 -13.89
N LEU A 154 6.14 2.59 -14.36
CA LEU A 154 7.32 3.13 -13.69
C LEU A 154 6.94 3.68 -12.29
N ALA A 155 5.83 4.39 -12.18
CA ALA A 155 5.31 4.85 -10.88
C ALA A 155 4.97 3.69 -9.95
N LEU A 156 4.33 2.63 -10.47
CA LEU A 156 4.00 1.43 -9.70
C LEU A 156 5.26 0.65 -9.26
N MET A 157 6.31 0.66 -10.06
CA MET A 157 7.60 0.08 -9.69
C MET A 157 8.26 0.86 -8.55
N LEU A 158 8.29 2.20 -8.64
CA LEU A 158 9.04 3.07 -7.72
C LEU A 158 8.28 3.41 -6.44
N ALA A 159 6.96 3.56 -6.52
CA ALA A 159 6.09 4.02 -5.43
C ALA A 159 4.77 3.25 -5.34
N GLY A 160 4.73 2.01 -5.85
CA GLY A 160 3.55 1.14 -5.83
C GLY A 160 3.55 0.13 -4.68
N GLU A 161 4.24 0.39 -3.57
CA GLU A 161 4.29 -0.49 -2.40
C GLU A 161 2.92 -0.73 -1.77
N HIS A 162 1.97 0.18 -2.01
CA HIS A 162 0.59 0.11 -1.51
C HIS A 162 -0.41 -0.40 -2.55
N VAL A 163 0.05 -0.83 -3.72
CA VAL A 163 -0.79 -1.34 -4.79
C VAL A 163 -0.66 -2.86 -4.87
N GLY A 164 -1.77 -3.57 -4.72
CA GLY A 164 -1.82 -5.03 -4.77
C GLY A 164 -1.37 -5.60 -6.12
N VAL A 165 -0.85 -6.84 -6.09
CA VAL A 165 -0.28 -7.52 -7.27
C VAL A 165 -1.32 -7.65 -8.41
N ALA A 166 -2.59 -7.86 -8.08
CA ALA A 166 -3.65 -7.98 -9.09
C ALA A 166 -3.87 -6.68 -9.86
N ALA A 167 -3.89 -5.53 -9.16
CA ALA A 167 -3.98 -4.21 -9.81
C ALA A 167 -2.74 -3.92 -10.64
N LYS A 168 -1.54 -4.24 -10.14
CA LYS A 168 -0.29 -4.15 -10.92
C LYS A 168 -0.33 -4.99 -12.17
N ARG A 169 -0.88 -6.22 -12.09
CA ARG A 169 -1.03 -7.13 -13.24
C ARG A 169 -1.94 -6.53 -14.30
N ARG A 170 -3.13 -5.99 -13.93
CA ARG A 170 -4.02 -5.33 -14.90
C ARG A 170 -3.37 -4.14 -15.58
N ASN A 171 -2.67 -3.32 -14.81
CA ASN A 171 -1.92 -2.20 -15.38
C ASN A 171 -0.82 -2.71 -16.33
N PHE A 172 -0.08 -3.75 -15.96
CA PHE A 172 0.92 -4.37 -16.82
C PHE A 172 0.30 -4.83 -18.15
N ASP A 173 -0.77 -5.63 -18.10
CA ASP A 173 -1.45 -6.17 -19.27
C ASP A 173 -1.97 -5.08 -20.20
N TYR A 174 -2.53 -3.99 -19.62
CA TYR A 174 -2.98 -2.85 -20.38
C TYR A 174 -1.83 -2.11 -21.07
N TYR A 175 -0.80 -1.74 -20.31
CA TYR A 175 0.31 -0.94 -20.82
C TYR A 175 1.25 -1.72 -21.76
N GLU A 176 1.37 -3.03 -21.58
CA GLU A 176 2.08 -3.87 -22.56
C GLU A 176 1.45 -3.76 -23.96
N GLY A 177 0.12 -3.66 -24.03
CA GLY A 177 -0.62 -3.52 -25.30
C GLY A 177 -0.59 -2.13 -25.94
N VAL A 178 -0.02 -1.11 -25.29
CA VAL A 178 0.08 0.29 -25.81
C VAL A 178 1.48 0.85 -25.81
N THR A 179 2.47 0.14 -25.30
CA THR A 179 3.86 0.57 -25.24
C THR A 179 4.61 0.02 -26.44
N VAL A 180 5.26 0.90 -27.18
CA VAL A 180 6.06 0.53 -28.36
C VAL A 180 7.54 0.27 -28.03
N HIS A 181 7.94 0.48 -26.77
CA HIS A 181 9.30 0.27 -26.28
C HIS A 181 10.40 1.01 -27.06
N ASP A 182 10.08 2.21 -27.54
CA ASP A 182 11.04 3.08 -28.27
C ASP A 182 12.11 3.68 -27.33
N SER A 183 12.02 3.43 -26.04
CA SER A 183 13.00 3.84 -25.02
C SER A 183 13.82 2.64 -24.56
N THR A 184 15.14 2.79 -24.50
CA THR A 184 16.03 1.79 -23.88
C THR A 184 15.80 1.60 -22.38
N LEU A 185 15.03 2.47 -21.73
CA LEU A 185 14.63 2.37 -20.32
C LEU A 185 13.37 1.54 -20.11
N SER A 186 12.58 1.32 -21.17
CA SER A 186 11.28 0.66 -21.06
C SER A 186 11.42 -0.80 -20.61
N ALA A 187 12.28 -1.57 -21.26
CA ALA A 187 12.42 -3.00 -20.99
C ALA A 187 12.77 -3.31 -19.53
N SER A 188 13.62 -2.51 -18.87
CA SER A 188 13.97 -2.73 -17.46
C SER A 188 12.77 -2.56 -16.52
N THR A 189 11.91 -1.57 -16.74
CA THR A 189 10.68 -1.37 -15.97
C THR A 189 9.73 -2.55 -16.18
N PHE A 190 9.55 -2.97 -17.43
CA PHE A 190 8.71 -4.11 -17.76
C PHE A 190 9.25 -5.43 -17.20
N ALA A 191 10.58 -5.65 -17.18
CA ALA A 191 11.19 -6.81 -16.55
C ALA A 191 10.87 -6.89 -15.06
N VAL A 192 11.05 -5.78 -14.33
CA VAL A 192 10.74 -5.71 -12.89
C VAL A 192 9.26 -5.95 -12.63
N MET A 193 8.38 -5.29 -13.38
CA MET A 193 6.94 -5.40 -13.18
C MET A 193 6.42 -6.78 -13.58
N ALA A 194 6.90 -7.36 -14.68
CA ALA A 194 6.55 -8.72 -15.09
C ALA A 194 6.93 -9.76 -14.02
N ALA A 195 8.14 -9.64 -13.43
CA ALA A 195 8.55 -10.50 -12.32
C ALA A 195 7.61 -10.34 -11.11
N GLU A 196 7.29 -9.10 -10.73
CA GLU A 196 6.42 -8.81 -9.58
C GLU A 196 5.00 -9.37 -9.76
N VAL A 197 4.45 -9.33 -10.99
CA VAL A 197 3.10 -9.84 -11.27
C VAL A 197 3.06 -11.33 -11.65
N GLY A 198 4.21 -12.02 -11.63
CA GLY A 198 4.29 -13.47 -11.84
C GLY A 198 4.42 -13.92 -13.30
N TYR A 199 4.76 -13.02 -14.22
CA TYR A 199 5.03 -13.32 -15.64
C TYR A 199 6.52 -13.62 -15.85
N ALA A 200 6.99 -14.75 -15.30
CA ALA A 200 8.40 -15.09 -15.20
C ALA A 200 9.11 -15.16 -16.57
N ASP A 201 8.47 -15.71 -17.59
CA ASP A 201 9.06 -15.83 -18.93
C ASP A 201 9.19 -14.44 -19.60
N LYS A 202 8.15 -13.59 -19.52
CA LYS A 202 8.20 -12.19 -19.98
C LYS A 202 9.24 -11.36 -19.23
N ALA A 203 9.35 -11.56 -17.91
CA ALA A 203 10.37 -10.88 -17.11
C ALA A 203 11.78 -11.20 -17.60
N TYR A 204 12.01 -12.45 -17.99
CA TYR A 204 13.28 -12.90 -18.52
C TYR A 204 13.55 -12.33 -19.92
N ASP A 205 12.55 -12.30 -20.80
CA ASP A 205 12.68 -11.72 -22.15
C ASP A 205 13.02 -10.23 -22.07
N TYR A 206 12.28 -9.43 -21.30
CA TYR A 206 12.59 -8.01 -21.09
C TYR A 206 13.93 -7.77 -20.39
N PHE A 207 14.35 -8.68 -19.51
CA PHE A 207 15.70 -8.61 -18.92
C PHE A 207 16.77 -8.79 -19.98
N LEU A 208 16.62 -9.76 -20.89
CA LEU A 208 17.56 -9.97 -22.00
C LEU A 208 17.61 -8.76 -22.92
N ASP A 209 16.46 -8.17 -23.26
CA ASP A 209 16.41 -6.95 -24.09
C ASP A 209 17.21 -5.81 -23.44
N THR A 210 17.02 -5.60 -22.12
CA THR A 210 17.76 -4.58 -21.39
C THR A 210 19.27 -4.88 -21.34
N LEU A 211 19.63 -6.13 -21.07
CA LEU A 211 21.03 -6.57 -20.92
C LEU A 211 21.80 -6.48 -22.25
N ARG A 212 21.13 -6.75 -23.37
CA ARG A 212 21.73 -6.89 -24.70
C ARG A 212 21.54 -5.65 -25.59
N VAL A 213 20.92 -4.57 -25.06
CA VAL A 213 20.54 -3.39 -25.82
C VAL A 213 21.70 -2.83 -26.70
N ASP A 214 22.89 -2.74 -26.12
CA ASP A 214 24.09 -2.24 -26.83
C ASP A 214 24.87 -3.37 -27.52
N LEU A 215 24.85 -4.59 -26.96
CA LEU A 215 25.59 -5.73 -27.51
C LEU A 215 25.03 -6.18 -28.86
N ASP A 216 23.71 -6.15 -29.01
CA ASP A 216 23.02 -6.58 -30.23
C ASP A 216 22.51 -5.39 -31.06
N ASP A 217 22.83 -4.16 -30.64
CA ASP A 217 22.37 -2.92 -31.30
C ASP A 217 20.84 -2.96 -31.55
N LEU A 218 20.06 -3.32 -30.52
CA LEU A 218 18.64 -3.58 -30.67
C LEU A 218 17.85 -2.40 -31.24
N HIS A 219 18.27 -1.18 -30.93
CA HIS A 219 17.64 0.05 -31.40
C HIS A 219 18.38 0.72 -32.57
N GLY A 220 19.46 0.12 -33.10
CA GLY A 220 20.25 0.69 -34.20
C GLY A 220 20.98 1.98 -33.80
N ASN A 221 21.33 2.17 -32.55
CA ASN A 221 21.90 3.40 -32.01
C ASN A 221 23.12 3.18 -31.07
N ALA A 222 23.67 1.98 -31.01
CA ALA A 222 24.87 1.67 -30.22
C ALA A 222 26.09 2.50 -30.64
N ALA A 223 26.14 2.96 -31.89
CA ALA A 223 27.17 3.88 -32.38
C ALA A 223 27.19 5.24 -31.67
N HIS A 224 26.09 5.64 -31.01
CA HIS A 224 26.01 6.87 -30.23
C HIS A 224 26.60 6.74 -28.81
N GLY A 225 27.02 5.55 -28.43
CA GLY A 225 27.62 5.24 -27.14
C GLY A 225 26.78 4.27 -26.29
N VAL A 226 27.30 3.91 -25.12
CA VAL A 226 26.68 2.96 -24.22
C VAL A 226 25.46 3.58 -23.51
N HIS A 227 24.34 2.86 -23.48
CA HIS A 227 23.12 3.26 -22.78
C HIS A 227 23.23 2.96 -21.28
N MET A 228 23.94 3.82 -20.56
CA MET A 228 24.27 3.62 -19.13
C MET A 228 23.05 3.35 -18.25
N ALA A 229 21.91 3.98 -18.54
CA ALA A 229 20.69 3.77 -17.78
C ALA A 229 20.07 2.38 -18.03
N ALA A 230 20.20 1.82 -19.24
CA ALA A 230 19.81 0.44 -19.53
C ALA A 230 20.73 -0.57 -18.82
N MET A 231 22.04 -0.26 -18.73
CA MET A 231 22.98 -1.07 -17.94
C MET A 231 22.59 -1.08 -16.46
N ALA A 232 22.27 0.07 -15.89
CA ALA A 232 21.72 0.16 -14.54
C ALA A 232 20.37 -0.56 -14.41
N GLY A 233 19.52 -0.48 -15.46
CA GLY A 233 18.25 -1.19 -15.57
C GLY A 233 18.39 -2.72 -15.50
N SER A 234 19.46 -3.28 -16.08
CA SER A 234 19.78 -4.71 -15.97
C SER A 234 20.02 -5.12 -14.51
N GLN A 235 20.73 -4.30 -13.74
CA GLN A 235 20.94 -4.52 -12.31
C GLN A 235 19.62 -4.43 -11.52
N LEU A 236 18.74 -3.47 -11.88
CA LEU A 236 17.42 -3.37 -11.24
C LEU A 236 16.54 -4.56 -11.59
N ALA A 237 16.54 -5.02 -12.87
CA ALA A 237 15.79 -6.21 -13.25
C ALA A 237 16.24 -7.46 -12.48
N LEU A 238 17.56 -7.60 -12.21
CA LEU A 238 18.08 -8.67 -11.38
C LEU A 238 17.62 -8.53 -9.92
N THR A 239 17.83 -7.36 -9.31
CA THR A 239 17.64 -7.18 -7.86
C THR A 239 16.19 -6.90 -7.47
N TRP A 240 15.51 -6.00 -8.20
CA TRP A 240 14.11 -5.64 -7.94
C TRP A 240 13.12 -6.57 -8.65
N GLY A 241 13.48 -7.06 -9.84
CA GLY A 241 12.70 -8.06 -10.58
C GLY A 241 12.86 -9.44 -9.94
N PHE A 242 13.88 -10.18 -10.32
CA PHE A 242 14.07 -11.56 -9.87
C PHE A 242 14.40 -11.68 -8.38
N GLY A 243 15.14 -10.74 -7.79
CA GLY A 243 15.39 -10.69 -6.34
C GLY A 243 14.19 -10.22 -5.52
N GLY A 244 13.20 -9.61 -6.15
CA GLY A 244 11.98 -9.09 -5.51
C GLY A 244 12.26 -8.06 -4.41
N LEU A 245 13.41 -7.35 -4.50
CA LEU A 245 13.80 -6.37 -3.49
C LEU A 245 12.87 -5.17 -3.50
N ARG A 246 12.31 -4.85 -2.34
CA ARG A 246 11.55 -3.63 -2.06
C ARG A 246 11.96 -3.09 -0.68
N VAL A 247 11.63 -1.84 -0.42
CA VAL A 247 11.73 -1.26 0.93
C VAL A 247 10.32 -1.10 1.47
N ARG A 248 9.99 -1.82 2.54
CA ARG A 248 8.68 -1.76 3.19
C ARG A 248 8.88 -1.37 4.66
N HIS A 249 8.16 -0.34 5.11
CA HIS A 249 8.26 0.18 6.50
C HIS A 249 9.72 0.42 6.95
N GLY A 250 10.55 0.98 6.05
CA GLY A 250 11.95 1.26 6.35
C GLY A 250 12.86 0.04 6.46
N LYS A 251 12.43 -1.15 6.03
CA LYS A 251 13.21 -2.39 6.04
C LYS A 251 13.26 -3.04 4.65
N PRO A 252 14.34 -3.75 4.31
CA PRO A 252 14.39 -4.55 3.09
C PRO A 252 13.35 -5.67 3.13
N SER A 253 12.68 -5.88 2.01
CA SER A 253 11.78 -7.02 1.76
C SER A 253 12.18 -7.68 0.45
N LEU A 254 12.38 -8.99 0.46
CA LEU A 254 12.83 -9.76 -0.69
C LEU A 254 11.81 -10.88 -1.00
N ALA A 255 11.54 -11.07 -2.28
CA ALA A 255 10.72 -12.17 -2.79
C ALA A 255 11.40 -12.81 -4.01
N PRO A 256 12.55 -13.50 -3.82
CA PRO A 256 13.35 -14.02 -4.90
C PRO A 256 12.64 -15.08 -5.73
N GLN A 257 12.85 -15.02 -7.05
CA GLN A 257 12.37 -15.98 -8.04
C GLN A 257 13.56 -16.47 -8.86
N LEU A 258 13.58 -17.75 -9.24
CA LEU A 258 14.60 -18.30 -10.11
C LEU A 258 14.04 -18.45 -11.53
N PRO A 259 14.54 -17.68 -12.53
CA PRO A 259 14.18 -17.90 -13.94
C PRO A 259 14.50 -19.33 -14.38
N LYS A 260 13.63 -19.93 -15.21
CA LYS A 260 13.83 -21.31 -15.71
C LYS A 260 15.17 -21.53 -16.43
N ALA A 261 15.71 -20.47 -17.05
CA ALA A 261 16.96 -20.51 -17.78
C ALA A 261 18.20 -20.50 -16.86
N TRP A 262 18.05 -20.26 -15.56
CA TRP A 262 19.15 -20.15 -14.61
C TRP A 262 19.13 -21.28 -13.60
N ASN A 263 20.35 -21.75 -13.24
CA ASN A 263 20.55 -22.66 -12.13
C ASN A 263 20.97 -21.94 -10.85
N TYR A 264 21.42 -20.69 -10.97
CA TYR A 264 21.95 -19.91 -9.85
C TYR A 264 22.08 -18.45 -10.23
N TYR A 265 21.81 -17.56 -9.29
CA TYR A 265 22.26 -16.17 -9.32
C TYR A 265 22.50 -15.65 -7.90
N ARG A 266 23.28 -14.57 -7.82
CA ARG A 266 23.53 -13.89 -6.55
C ARG A 266 23.65 -12.39 -6.72
N PHE A 267 23.34 -11.67 -5.62
CA PHE A 267 23.60 -10.24 -5.50
C PHE A 267 23.88 -9.85 -4.06
N GLY A 268 24.43 -8.64 -3.86
CA GLY A 268 24.65 -8.06 -2.55
C GLY A 268 23.74 -6.88 -2.30
N LEU A 269 23.24 -6.77 -1.08
CA LEU A 269 22.46 -5.63 -0.60
C LEU A 269 23.25 -4.91 0.50
N HIS A 270 23.52 -3.62 0.28
CA HIS A 270 24.02 -2.74 1.32
C HIS A 270 22.85 -1.99 1.96
N TRP A 271 22.70 -2.14 3.28
CA TRP A 271 21.62 -1.51 4.03
C TRP A 271 22.09 -1.06 5.40
N GLN A 272 22.06 0.26 5.66
CA GLN A 272 22.38 0.86 6.97
C GLN A 272 23.68 0.30 7.60
N GLY A 273 24.75 0.22 6.82
CA GLY A 273 26.06 -0.29 7.27
C GLY A 273 26.20 -1.81 7.25
N CYS A 274 25.13 -2.55 7.03
CA CYS A 274 25.12 -3.99 6.83
C CYS A 274 25.35 -4.37 5.37
N HIS A 275 25.88 -5.56 5.11
CA HIS A 275 25.96 -6.17 3.79
C HIS A 275 25.37 -7.58 3.83
N LEU A 276 24.23 -7.75 3.16
CA LEU A 276 23.53 -9.02 2.99
C LEU A 276 23.87 -9.60 1.62
N ARG A 277 24.42 -10.81 1.60
CA ARG A 277 24.57 -11.60 0.38
C ARG A 277 23.33 -12.47 0.21
N VAL A 278 22.76 -12.44 -1.00
CA VAL A 278 21.59 -13.22 -1.41
C VAL A 278 22.01 -14.15 -2.53
N GLU A 279 21.84 -15.45 -2.35
CA GLU A 279 22.18 -16.50 -3.31
C GLU A 279 20.92 -17.33 -3.56
N VAL A 280 20.54 -17.48 -4.83
CA VAL A 280 19.30 -18.13 -5.24
C VAL A 280 19.63 -19.30 -6.17
N ASP A 281 19.09 -20.46 -5.84
CA ASP A 281 19.24 -21.71 -6.59
C ASP A 281 17.95 -22.56 -6.50
N PRO A 282 17.87 -23.73 -7.16
CA PRO A 282 16.66 -24.56 -7.12
C PRO A 282 16.28 -25.06 -5.71
N ASP A 283 17.25 -25.13 -4.78
CA ASP A 283 17.02 -25.56 -3.40
C ASP A 283 16.51 -24.43 -2.48
N GLY A 284 16.42 -23.20 -3.00
CA GLY A 284 15.91 -22.03 -2.28
C GLY A 284 16.81 -20.82 -2.30
N VAL A 285 16.73 -20.02 -1.24
CA VAL A 285 17.46 -18.76 -1.08
C VAL A 285 18.34 -18.81 0.14
N LEU A 286 19.65 -18.64 -0.04
CA LEU A 286 20.61 -18.51 1.05
C LEU A 286 20.91 -17.03 1.30
N TYR A 287 20.59 -16.56 2.49
CA TYR A 287 20.94 -15.23 2.98
C TYR A 287 22.14 -15.33 3.91
N THR A 288 23.14 -14.49 3.73
CA THR A 288 24.32 -14.42 4.62
C THR A 288 24.61 -12.96 4.98
N LEU A 289 24.59 -12.63 6.25
CA LEU A 289 25.04 -11.31 6.73
C LEU A 289 26.57 -11.29 6.78
N THR A 290 27.19 -10.74 5.74
CA THR A 290 28.66 -10.75 5.57
C THR A 290 29.35 -9.56 6.25
N ARG A 291 28.57 -8.49 6.58
CA ARG A 291 29.05 -7.29 7.29
C ARG A 291 27.90 -6.66 8.07
N GLY A 292 28.21 -6.05 9.21
CA GLY A 292 27.25 -5.46 10.14
C GLY A 292 26.99 -6.38 11.33
N GLU A 293 26.38 -5.85 12.38
CA GLU A 293 26.10 -6.60 13.62
C GLU A 293 24.80 -7.40 13.49
N GLN A 294 23.75 -6.74 13.00
CA GLN A 294 22.42 -7.33 12.86
C GLN A 294 21.65 -6.68 11.71
N LEU A 295 20.92 -7.48 10.95
CA LEU A 295 20.01 -7.00 9.93
C LEU A 295 18.66 -7.70 10.04
N SER A 296 17.58 -6.89 10.12
CA SER A 296 16.21 -7.37 9.98
C SER A 296 15.69 -7.07 8.58
N PHE A 297 15.10 -8.06 7.94
CA PHE A 297 14.49 -7.97 6.60
C PHE A 297 13.28 -8.89 6.51
N ALA A 298 12.52 -8.85 5.43
CA ALA A 298 11.45 -9.82 5.17
C ALA A 298 11.80 -10.72 3.99
N HIS A 299 11.41 -11.99 4.06
CA HIS A 299 11.48 -12.96 2.97
C HIS A 299 10.07 -13.45 2.64
N GLY A 300 9.56 -13.17 1.42
CA GLY A 300 8.19 -13.49 1.04
C GLY A 300 7.13 -12.93 2.01
N GLY A 301 7.39 -11.74 2.59
CA GLY A 301 6.56 -11.13 3.62
C GLY A 301 6.83 -11.59 5.06
N VAL A 302 7.59 -12.65 5.27
CA VAL A 302 7.90 -13.20 6.61
C VAL A 302 9.14 -12.54 7.20
N PRO A 303 9.08 -11.93 8.39
CA PRO A 303 10.24 -11.29 9.03
C PRO A 303 11.37 -12.27 9.31
N GLN A 304 12.59 -11.82 9.05
CA GLN A 304 13.84 -12.53 9.31
C GLN A 304 14.81 -11.59 10.02
N THR A 305 15.69 -12.16 10.85
CA THR A 305 16.78 -11.40 11.49
C THR A 305 18.04 -12.25 11.48
N LEU A 306 19.15 -11.69 11.01
CA LEU A 306 20.47 -12.32 11.01
C LEU A 306 21.43 -11.51 11.86
N GLN A 307 22.26 -12.21 12.63
CA GLN A 307 23.40 -11.65 13.36
C GLN A 307 24.66 -11.71 12.49
N ALA A 308 25.71 -11.01 12.89
CA ALA A 308 26.99 -11.00 12.22
C ALA A 308 27.49 -12.40 11.84
N GLY A 309 27.79 -12.63 10.58
CA GLY A 309 28.28 -13.89 10.03
C GLY A 309 27.26 -15.03 9.93
N GLN A 310 26.02 -14.82 10.36
CA GLN A 310 24.97 -15.84 10.24
C GLN A 310 24.48 -16.00 8.81
N SER A 311 24.01 -17.22 8.51
CA SER A 311 23.33 -17.57 7.26
C SER A 311 22.03 -18.30 7.56
N VAL A 312 21.02 -18.11 6.71
CA VAL A 312 19.76 -18.87 6.71
C VAL A 312 19.40 -19.25 5.28
N ARG A 313 18.96 -20.50 5.09
CA ARG A 313 18.37 -20.95 3.83
C ARG A 313 16.85 -21.06 3.98
N LEU A 314 16.12 -20.45 3.06
CA LEU A 314 14.67 -20.43 3.02
C LEU A 314 14.19 -20.94 1.66
N ALA A 315 13.00 -21.54 1.61
CA ALA A 315 12.40 -21.97 0.35
C ALA A 315 12.11 -20.76 -0.57
N LEU A 316 12.09 -20.95 -1.88
CA LEU A 316 11.63 -19.90 -2.79
C LEU A 316 10.20 -19.48 -2.42
N PRO A 317 9.90 -18.17 -2.34
CA PRO A 317 8.55 -17.70 -2.08
C PRO A 317 7.58 -18.22 -3.15
N ALA A 318 6.37 -18.60 -2.74
CA ALA A 318 5.33 -18.90 -3.71
C ALA A 318 5.02 -17.64 -4.52
N LEU A 319 4.91 -17.79 -5.83
CA LEU A 319 4.39 -16.70 -6.67
C LEU A 319 2.96 -16.38 -6.22
N PRO A 320 2.55 -15.10 -6.25
CA PRO A 320 1.18 -14.74 -5.92
C PRO A 320 0.21 -15.53 -6.78
N ALA A 321 -0.53 -16.45 -6.15
CA ALA A 321 -1.58 -17.18 -6.85
C ALA A 321 -2.69 -16.21 -7.29
N PRO A 322 -3.37 -16.45 -8.41
CA PRO A 322 -4.61 -15.74 -8.71
C PRO A 322 -5.59 -15.98 -7.56
N ALA A 323 -6.25 -14.92 -7.08
CA ALA A 323 -7.17 -15.04 -5.97
C ALA A 323 -8.38 -15.92 -6.31
N PRO A 324 -8.87 -16.68 -5.34
CA PRO A 324 -10.10 -17.48 -5.51
C PRO A 324 -11.33 -16.57 -5.69
N ALA A 325 -12.34 -17.05 -6.43
CA ALA A 325 -13.56 -16.30 -6.75
C ALA A 325 -14.62 -16.40 -5.63
N LEU A 326 -15.33 -15.29 -5.33
CA LEU A 326 -16.49 -15.29 -4.43
C LEU A 326 -17.61 -16.22 -4.99
N ALA A 327 -18.25 -16.98 -4.11
CA ALA A 327 -19.40 -17.82 -4.49
C ALA A 327 -20.63 -16.97 -4.88
N ARG A 328 -20.74 -15.75 -4.35
CA ARG A 328 -21.78 -14.76 -4.65
C ARG A 328 -21.14 -13.40 -4.93
N PRO A 329 -21.79 -12.53 -5.74
CA PRO A 329 -21.27 -11.19 -6.02
C PRO A 329 -21.21 -10.35 -4.74
N LEU A 330 -20.11 -9.64 -4.54
CA LEU A 330 -19.93 -8.72 -3.44
C LEU A 330 -20.93 -7.56 -3.56
N LYS A 331 -21.61 -7.22 -2.46
CA LYS A 331 -22.58 -6.11 -2.40
C LYS A 331 -22.26 -5.09 -1.32
N ALA A 332 -21.43 -5.44 -0.33
CA ALA A 332 -21.02 -4.52 0.72
C ALA A 332 -19.58 -4.77 1.19
N VAL A 333 -18.93 -3.69 1.65
CA VAL A 333 -17.67 -3.74 2.39
C VAL A 333 -17.90 -3.13 3.77
N ILE A 334 -17.48 -3.84 4.80
CA ILE A 334 -17.62 -3.43 6.20
C ILE A 334 -16.23 -3.29 6.78
N PHE A 335 -15.83 -2.06 7.06
CA PHE A 335 -14.52 -1.75 7.60
C PHE A 335 -14.55 -1.73 9.13
N ASP A 336 -13.48 -2.19 9.76
CA ASP A 336 -13.12 -1.70 11.08
C ASP A 336 -12.54 -0.28 10.97
N LEU A 337 -12.36 0.38 12.10
CA LEU A 337 -11.87 1.77 12.18
C LEU A 337 -10.40 1.83 12.56
N ASP A 338 -10.08 1.22 13.70
CA ASP A 338 -8.79 1.34 14.37
C ASP A 338 -7.76 0.43 13.67
N GLY A 339 -6.66 1.00 13.13
CA GLY A 339 -5.67 0.22 12.37
C GLY A 339 -6.05 -0.09 10.92
N VAL A 340 -7.31 0.19 10.51
CA VAL A 340 -7.79 0.02 9.12
C VAL A 340 -8.01 1.37 8.45
N ILE A 341 -8.77 2.27 9.07
CA ILE A 341 -9.12 3.59 8.51
C ILE A 341 -8.22 4.68 9.07
N ALA A 342 -7.91 4.62 10.38
CA ALA A 342 -7.06 5.58 11.05
C ALA A 342 -6.16 4.87 12.08
N ASP A 343 -4.94 5.39 12.28
CA ASP A 343 -4.03 4.90 13.32
C ASP A 343 -4.40 5.50 14.67
N THR A 344 -5.47 4.98 15.25
CA THR A 344 -5.96 5.35 16.58
C THR A 344 -5.37 4.49 17.69
N ALA A 345 -4.65 3.41 17.35
CA ALA A 345 -3.99 2.56 18.34
C ALA A 345 -3.03 3.38 19.22
N VAL A 346 -2.25 4.28 18.62
CA VAL A 346 -1.36 5.21 19.35
C VAL A 346 -2.14 6.10 20.31
N VAL A 347 -3.32 6.58 19.90
CA VAL A 347 -4.20 7.44 20.72
C VAL A 347 -4.80 6.65 21.87
N HIS A 348 -5.26 5.42 21.61
CA HIS A 348 -5.77 4.50 22.63
C HIS A 348 -4.69 4.14 23.64
N ASP A 349 -3.49 3.79 23.19
CA ASP A 349 -2.36 3.44 24.04
C ASP A 349 -1.94 4.61 24.93
N ALA A 350 -1.86 5.82 24.39
CA ALA A 350 -1.53 7.03 25.15
C ALA A 350 -2.56 7.28 26.27
N ALA A 351 -3.85 7.13 25.95
CA ALA A 351 -4.92 7.31 26.95
C ALA A 351 -4.89 6.23 28.03
N TRP A 352 -4.64 4.96 27.68
CA TRP A 352 -4.49 3.87 28.63
C TRP A 352 -3.21 3.98 29.46
N LYS A 353 -2.07 4.34 28.88
CA LYS A 353 -0.80 4.60 29.59
C LYS A 353 -0.96 5.72 30.61
N ARG A 354 -1.64 6.80 30.25
CA ARG A 354 -1.91 7.91 31.16
C ARG A 354 -2.76 7.43 32.34
N LEU A 355 -3.87 6.72 32.08
CA LEU A 355 -4.71 6.18 33.15
C LEU A 355 -3.93 5.22 34.04
N ALA A 356 -3.16 4.29 33.46
CA ALA A 356 -2.33 3.33 34.18
C ALA A 356 -1.36 4.02 35.14
N GLY A 357 -0.66 5.08 34.66
CA GLY A 357 0.22 5.88 35.49
C GLY A 357 -0.49 6.56 36.67
N GLU A 358 -1.71 7.06 36.47
CA GLU A 358 -2.50 7.72 37.52
C GLU A 358 -2.96 6.74 38.62
N ILE A 359 -3.22 5.48 38.27
CA ILE A 359 -3.68 4.46 39.23
C ILE A 359 -2.55 3.55 39.71
N GLY A 360 -1.29 3.81 39.32
CA GLY A 360 -0.11 3.07 39.74
C GLY A 360 -0.01 1.66 39.14
N VAL A 361 -0.63 1.41 37.99
CA VAL A 361 -0.58 0.12 37.29
C VAL A 361 0.43 0.19 36.14
N SER A 362 1.23 -0.88 35.96
CA SER A 362 2.21 -0.95 34.88
C SER A 362 1.52 -1.20 33.53
N PHE A 363 1.82 -0.35 32.54
CA PHE A 363 1.47 -0.57 31.16
C PHE A 363 2.71 -1.11 30.42
N GLY A 364 2.91 -2.44 30.51
CA GLY A 364 4.10 -3.12 29.98
C GLY A 364 4.10 -3.27 28.46
N GLU A 365 5.24 -3.75 27.94
CA GLU A 365 5.40 -4.11 26.52
C GLU A 365 4.38 -5.20 26.13
N GLY A 366 3.71 -5.06 24.97
CA GLY A 366 2.67 -5.98 24.50
C GLY A 366 1.26 -5.73 25.09
N MET A 367 1.09 -4.82 26.07
CA MET A 367 -0.23 -4.51 26.62
C MET A 367 -1.16 -3.95 25.54
N GLY A 368 -0.69 -3.03 24.69
CA GLY A 368 -1.47 -2.45 23.59
C GLY A 368 -2.06 -3.52 22.66
N GLU A 369 -1.28 -4.54 22.30
CA GLU A 369 -1.76 -5.65 21.46
C GLU A 369 -2.88 -6.46 22.13
N ARG A 370 -2.85 -6.64 23.45
CA ARG A 370 -3.90 -7.33 24.20
C ARG A 370 -5.21 -6.56 24.25
N LEU A 371 -5.16 -5.24 24.08
CA LEU A 371 -6.32 -4.36 24.12
C LEU A 371 -6.97 -4.14 22.76
N LYS A 372 -6.32 -4.52 21.66
CA LYS A 372 -6.85 -4.35 20.29
C LYS A 372 -8.14 -5.14 20.09
N GLY A 373 -9.14 -4.46 19.51
CA GLY A 373 -10.45 -5.05 19.21
C GLY A 373 -11.33 -5.35 20.42
N VAL A 374 -10.85 -5.07 21.63
CA VAL A 374 -11.58 -5.28 22.89
C VAL A 374 -12.36 -4.01 23.26
N ASP A 375 -13.57 -4.17 23.78
CA ASP A 375 -14.36 -3.03 24.25
C ASP A 375 -13.71 -2.34 25.47
N ARG A 376 -14.22 -1.15 25.81
CA ARG A 376 -13.64 -0.28 26.84
C ARG A 376 -13.57 -0.96 28.22
N MET A 377 -14.63 -1.69 28.61
CA MET A 377 -14.66 -2.33 29.93
C MET A 377 -13.75 -3.54 29.98
N GLY A 378 -13.77 -4.37 28.95
CA GLY A 378 -12.86 -5.49 28.80
C GLY A 378 -11.39 -5.05 28.77
N SER A 379 -11.08 -3.96 28.04
CA SER A 379 -9.74 -3.36 28.06
C SER A 379 -9.32 -2.88 29.44
N LEU A 380 -10.24 -2.28 30.20
CA LEU A 380 -9.97 -1.87 31.58
C LEU A 380 -9.74 -3.09 32.49
N ASP A 381 -10.52 -4.15 32.33
CA ASP A 381 -10.35 -5.38 33.11
C ASP A 381 -8.97 -6.01 32.87
N ILE A 382 -8.53 -6.07 31.60
CA ILE A 382 -7.17 -6.51 31.23
C ILE A 382 -6.10 -5.62 31.88
N LEU A 383 -6.26 -4.29 31.85
CA LEU A 383 -5.32 -3.37 32.49
C LEU A 383 -5.24 -3.61 34.00
N LEU A 384 -6.38 -3.87 34.64
CA LEU A 384 -6.48 -4.04 36.09
C LEU A 384 -6.08 -5.43 36.60
N GLU A 385 -5.77 -6.41 35.71
CA GLU A 385 -5.29 -7.75 36.11
C GLU A 385 -4.12 -7.70 37.11
N ASN A 386 -3.24 -6.68 36.95
CA ASN A 386 -2.04 -6.50 37.75
C ASN A 386 -2.14 -5.33 38.77
N ALA A 387 -3.34 -4.88 39.08
CA ALA A 387 -3.55 -3.66 39.90
C ALA A 387 -3.33 -3.82 41.42
N GLY A 388 -3.01 -5.02 41.89
CA GLY A 388 -2.74 -5.28 43.33
C GLY A 388 -3.95 -5.10 44.25
N ARG A 389 -5.13 -4.65 43.78
CA ARG A 389 -6.40 -4.54 44.52
C ARG A 389 -7.60 -4.77 43.59
N ALA A 390 -8.71 -5.14 44.20
CA ALA A 390 -9.98 -5.18 43.48
C ALA A 390 -10.59 -3.76 43.35
N PHE A 391 -11.29 -3.54 42.23
CA PHE A 391 -12.04 -2.31 41.95
C PHE A 391 -13.53 -2.62 41.90
N SER A 392 -14.35 -1.78 42.54
CA SER A 392 -15.81 -1.87 42.41
C SER A 392 -16.26 -1.53 40.99
N MET A 393 -17.47 -1.91 40.61
CA MET A 393 -18.02 -1.56 39.30
C MET A 393 -18.11 -0.04 39.11
N GLU A 394 -18.44 0.69 40.17
CA GLU A 394 -18.51 2.15 40.15
C GLU A 394 -17.12 2.78 39.86
N GLU A 395 -16.07 2.28 40.55
CA GLU A 395 -14.69 2.70 40.29
C GLU A 395 -14.27 2.39 38.84
N LYS A 396 -14.61 1.19 38.34
CA LYS A 396 -14.31 0.80 36.95
C LYS A 396 -15.00 1.72 35.96
N PHE A 397 -16.27 2.06 36.14
CA PHE A 397 -16.98 3.00 35.29
C PHE A 397 -16.33 4.39 35.31
N ALA A 398 -15.95 4.90 36.47
CA ALA A 398 -15.28 6.19 36.59
C ALA A 398 -13.92 6.22 35.89
N LEU A 399 -13.14 5.14 36.00
CA LEU A 399 -11.84 4.99 35.31
C LEU A 399 -12.02 4.89 33.79
N ALA A 400 -13.01 4.11 33.34
CA ALA A 400 -13.32 3.96 31.93
C ALA A 400 -13.74 5.30 31.28
N GLU A 401 -14.56 6.11 31.98
CA GLU A 401 -14.95 7.43 31.50
C GLU A 401 -13.77 8.41 31.52
N ARG A 402 -12.93 8.40 32.55
CA ARG A 402 -11.70 9.22 32.58
C ARG A 402 -10.77 8.91 31.41
N LYS A 403 -10.52 7.64 31.09
CA LYS A 403 -9.75 7.24 29.91
C LYS A 403 -10.41 7.74 28.63
N ASN A 404 -11.74 7.66 28.57
CA ASN A 404 -12.50 8.13 27.43
C ASN A 404 -12.36 9.64 27.20
N ASP A 405 -12.31 10.43 28.27
CA ASP A 405 -12.08 11.88 28.15
C ASP A 405 -10.68 12.19 27.60
N TYR A 406 -9.65 11.42 28.02
CA TYR A 406 -8.30 11.55 27.43
C TYR A 406 -8.29 11.22 25.95
N TYR A 407 -8.99 10.14 25.56
CA TYR A 407 -9.13 9.76 24.17
C TYR A 407 -9.86 10.84 23.34
N LYS A 408 -11.01 11.34 23.84
CA LYS A 408 -11.77 12.40 23.15
C LYS A 408 -10.96 13.67 22.94
N ALA A 409 -10.16 14.07 23.94
CA ALA A 409 -9.30 15.23 23.83
C ALA A 409 -8.28 15.09 22.66
N GLN A 410 -7.74 13.89 22.45
CA GLN A 410 -6.84 13.62 21.34
C GLN A 410 -7.60 13.57 19.99
N VAL A 411 -8.78 12.94 19.95
CA VAL A 411 -9.59 12.89 18.72
C VAL A 411 -10.01 14.29 18.25
N GLN A 412 -10.20 15.24 19.15
CA GLN A 412 -10.57 16.62 18.78
C GLN A 412 -9.52 17.33 17.92
N VAL A 413 -8.25 16.96 18.02
CA VAL A 413 -7.17 17.55 17.23
C VAL A 413 -6.85 16.75 15.95
N MET A 414 -7.48 15.59 15.78
CA MET A 414 -7.35 14.80 14.55
C MET A 414 -8.07 15.45 13.37
N GLY A 415 -7.65 15.09 12.16
CA GLY A 415 -8.20 15.60 10.91
C GLY A 415 -7.97 14.65 9.74
N PRO A 416 -8.33 15.04 8.51
CA PRO A 416 -8.20 14.19 7.31
C PRO A 416 -6.80 13.63 7.05
N HIS A 417 -5.78 14.27 7.61
CA HIS A 417 -4.39 13.85 7.48
C HIS A 417 -4.00 12.69 8.42
N ASP A 418 -4.87 12.30 9.35
CA ASP A 418 -4.67 11.16 10.24
C ASP A 418 -5.31 9.88 9.69
N LEU A 419 -5.92 9.95 8.49
CA LEU A 419 -6.32 8.76 7.75
C LEU A 419 -5.09 7.93 7.39
N LEU A 420 -5.22 6.62 7.53
CA LEU A 420 -4.21 5.70 7.01
C LEU A 420 -4.12 5.84 5.48
N PRO A 421 -2.89 5.73 4.92
CA PRO A 421 -2.70 5.80 3.47
C PRO A 421 -3.61 4.82 2.73
N GLY A 422 -4.38 5.33 1.76
CA GLY A 422 -5.31 4.53 0.96
C GLY A 422 -6.69 4.32 1.57
N ALA A 423 -6.94 4.66 2.82
CA ALA A 423 -8.22 4.40 3.48
C ALA A 423 -9.40 5.10 2.78
N ARG A 424 -9.28 6.41 2.52
CA ARG A 424 -10.30 7.16 1.77
C ARG A 424 -10.52 6.56 0.38
N GLN A 425 -9.43 6.27 -0.35
CA GLN A 425 -9.46 5.72 -1.69
C GLN A 425 -10.17 4.35 -1.73
N ALA A 426 -9.91 3.48 -0.74
CA ALA A 426 -10.56 2.18 -0.62
C ALA A 426 -12.08 2.31 -0.41
N ILE A 427 -12.51 3.22 0.47
CA ILE A 427 -13.93 3.50 0.72
C ILE A 427 -14.61 4.05 -0.55
N GLU A 428 -13.99 5.03 -1.19
CA GLU A 428 -14.51 5.63 -2.41
C GLU A 428 -14.54 4.64 -3.59
N ALA A 429 -13.54 3.74 -3.69
CA ALA A 429 -13.51 2.67 -4.67
C ALA A 429 -14.69 1.69 -4.48
N ALA A 430 -15.01 1.33 -3.22
CA ALA A 430 -16.19 0.52 -2.92
C ALA A 430 -17.47 1.20 -3.41
N ARG A 431 -17.64 2.49 -3.11
CA ARG A 431 -18.81 3.27 -3.53
C ARG A 431 -18.91 3.41 -5.05
N ARG A 432 -17.80 3.70 -5.74
CA ARG A 432 -17.78 3.78 -7.23
C ARG A 432 -18.20 2.47 -7.89
N GLN A 433 -17.92 1.33 -7.24
CA GLN A 433 -18.35 0.01 -7.71
C GLN A 433 -19.82 -0.32 -7.35
N GLY A 434 -20.56 0.62 -6.78
CA GLY A 434 -21.94 0.42 -6.35
C GLY A 434 -22.10 -0.44 -5.11
N LEU A 435 -21.01 -0.69 -4.35
CA LEU A 435 -21.05 -1.42 -3.10
C LEU A 435 -21.53 -0.52 -1.96
N LYS A 436 -22.28 -1.09 -1.03
CA LYS A 436 -22.60 -0.43 0.24
C LYS A 436 -21.39 -0.46 1.16
N VAL A 437 -21.22 0.60 1.94
CA VAL A 437 -20.09 0.74 2.85
C VAL A 437 -20.56 0.86 4.29
N GLY A 438 -20.12 -0.07 5.13
CA GLY A 438 -20.41 -0.09 6.57
C GLY A 438 -19.16 0.12 7.42
N LEU A 439 -19.36 0.54 8.68
CA LEU A 439 -18.33 0.56 9.71
C LEU A 439 -18.75 -0.31 10.90
N ALA A 440 -17.83 -1.18 11.35
CA ALA A 440 -18.01 -2.11 12.47
C ALA A 440 -16.88 -1.90 13.52
N SER A 441 -16.89 -0.75 14.19
CA SER A 441 -15.92 -0.40 15.22
C SER A 441 -16.48 -0.62 16.64
N ALA A 442 -15.65 -1.19 17.52
CA ALA A 442 -15.95 -1.32 18.96
C ALA A 442 -15.93 0.04 19.70
N SER A 443 -15.51 1.12 19.04
CA SER A 443 -15.41 2.44 19.63
C SER A 443 -16.73 3.21 19.58
N ARG A 444 -17.27 3.57 20.75
CA ARG A 444 -18.44 4.48 20.86
C ARG A 444 -18.15 5.89 20.32
N ASN A 445 -16.87 6.23 20.09
CA ASN A 445 -16.46 7.53 19.56
C ASN A 445 -16.29 7.51 18.03
N ALA A 446 -16.63 6.40 17.36
CA ALA A 446 -16.48 6.28 15.90
C ALA A 446 -17.16 7.42 15.12
N PRO A 447 -18.41 7.84 15.43
CA PRO A 447 -19.04 8.95 14.70
C PRO A 447 -18.25 10.27 14.82
N LEU A 448 -17.77 10.59 16.03
CA LEU A 448 -16.95 11.80 16.26
C LEU A 448 -15.65 11.75 15.43
N LEU A 449 -14.99 10.59 15.43
CA LEU A 449 -13.75 10.42 14.69
C LEU A 449 -13.98 10.53 13.18
N LEU A 450 -15.02 9.89 12.65
CA LEU A 450 -15.36 9.98 11.21
C LEU A 450 -15.65 11.41 10.77
N ASP A 451 -16.31 12.21 11.61
CA ASP A 451 -16.55 13.64 11.35
C ASP A 451 -15.23 14.41 11.31
N ARG A 452 -14.34 14.18 12.28
CA ARG A 452 -13.02 14.83 12.32
C ARG A 452 -12.14 14.45 11.13
N LEU A 453 -12.19 13.19 10.70
CA LEU A 453 -11.49 12.69 9.53
C LEU A 453 -12.12 13.13 8.18
N GLY A 454 -13.30 13.73 8.21
CA GLY A 454 -14.01 14.23 7.02
C GLY A 454 -14.51 13.12 6.08
N ILE A 455 -14.83 11.94 6.64
CA ILE A 455 -15.28 10.76 5.86
C ILE A 455 -16.62 10.19 6.32
N ALA A 456 -17.30 10.81 7.29
CA ALA A 456 -18.56 10.31 7.83
C ALA A 456 -19.62 10.06 6.72
N LYS A 457 -19.70 10.94 5.73
CA LYS A 457 -20.65 10.83 4.60
C LYS A 457 -20.33 9.71 3.60
N LEU A 458 -19.17 9.08 3.71
CA LEU A 458 -18.77 7.98 2.82
C LEU A 458 -19.33 6.63 3.29
N PHE A 459 -19.85 6.54 4.52
CA PHE A 459 -20.46 5.33 5.06
C PHE A 459 -21.97 5.37 4.91
N ASP A 460 -22.55 4.26 4.44
CA ASP A 460 -24.00 4.07 4.37
C ASP A 460 -24.57 3.69 5.73
N HIS A 461 -23.74 3.03 6.60
CA HIS A 461 -24.08 2.73 7.98
C HIS A 461 -22.84 2.65 8.88
N VAL A 462 -22.98 3.19 10.10
CA VAL A 462 -21.97 3.08 11.18
C VAL A 462 -22.66 2.39 12.37
N VAL A 463 -22.13 1.24 12.79
CA VAL A 463 -22.70 0.49 13.90
C VAL A 463 -22.53 1.27 15.21
N ASP A 464 -23.61 1.40 15.98
CA ASP A 464 -23.53 1.95 17.33
C ASP A 464 -22.98 0.88 18.29
N ALA A 465 -21.71 1.02 18.66
CA ALA A 465 -21.04 0.12 19.60
C ALA A 465 -21.71 0.08 20.99
N GLY A 466 -22.57 1.07 21.30
CA GLY A 466 -23.34 1.10 22.56
C GLY A 466 -24.49 0.10 22.60
N LEU A 467 -24.93 -0.38 21.43
CA LEU A 467 -26.03 -1.34 21.27
C LEU A 467 -25.54 -2.78 21.07
N ILE A 468 -24.22 -3.01 20.97
CA ILE A 468 -23.62 -4.33 20.78
C ILE A 468 -23.43 -5.01 22.14
N GLY A 469 -24.01 -6.20 22.30
CA GLY A 469 -23.98 -6.98 23.55
C GLY A 469 -22.69 -7.78 23.72
N HIS A 470 -22.04 -8.17 22.63
CA HIS A 470 -20.85 -9.03 22.66
C HIS A 470 -19.74 -8.46 21.78
N SER A 471 -18.57 -8.27 22.39
CA SER A 471 -17.37 -7.78 21.69
C SER A 471 -16.80 -8.82 20.72
N LYS A 472 -15.96 -8.38 19.76
CA LYS A 472 -15.12 -9.27 18.96
C LYS A 472 -14.34 -10.24 19.87
N PRO A 473 -14.27 -11.54 19.58
CA PRO A 473 -14.51 -12.20 18.30
C PRO A 473 -15.97 -12.60 18.01
N HIS A 474 -16.95 -12.23 18.84
CA HIS A 474 -18.36 -12.52 18.56
C HIS A 474 -18.82 -11.81 17.27
N PRO A 475 -19.62 -12.44 16.38
CA PRO A 475 -19.97 -11.89 15.06
C PRO A 475 -20.95 -10.72 15.09
N GLU A 476 -21.52 -10.39 16.24
CA GLU A 476 -22.65 -9.47 16.40
C GLU A 476 -22.45 -8.13 15.71
N ILE A 477 -21.27 -7.51 15.82
CA ILE A 477 -21.00 -6.20 15.27
C ILE A 477 -21.00 -6.20 13.72
N PHE A 478 -20.43 -7.24 13.10
CA PHE A 478 -20.42 -7.38 11.64
C PHE A 478 -21.80 -7.79 11.11
N LEU A 479 -22.51 -8.67 11.81
CA LEU A 479 -23.90 -9.01 11.47
C LEU A 479 -24.83 -7.80 11.59
N SER A 480 -24.65 -6.97 12.62
CA SER A 480 -25.39 -5.72 12.78
C SER A 480 -25.15 -4.77 11.60
N ALA A 481 -23.90 -4.61 11.16
CA ALA A 481 -23.56 -3.80 9.99
C ALA A 481 -24.24 -4.34 8.72
N ALA A 482 -24.10 -5.63 8.43
CA ALA A 482 -24.70 -6.25 7.24
C ALA A 482 -26.23 -6.10 7.24
N ASN A 483 -26.86 -6.32 8.39
CA ASN A 483 -28.31 -6.21 8.56
C ASN A 483 -28.81 -4.77 8.30
N ALA A 484 -28.12 -3.78 8.84
CA ALA A 484 -28.45 -2.37 8.62
C ALA A 484 -28.25 -1.93 7.17
N LEU A 485 -27.26 -2.51 6.49
CA LEU A 485 -27.04 -2.31 5.05
C LEU A 485 -28.06 -3.08 4.20
N GLY A 486 -28.81 -4.04 4.75
CA GLY A 486 -29.74 -4.88 4.01
C GLY A 486 -29.01 -5.82 3.03
N VAL A 487 -27.86 -6.37 3.40
CA VAL A 487 -27.02 -7.25 2.58
C VAL A 487 -26.80 -8.57 3.30
N ASP A 488 -26.89 -9.68 2.56
CA ASP A 488 -26.57 -11.02 3.11
C ASP A 488 -25.10 -11.03 3.55
N PRO A 489 -24.77 -11.52 4.74
CA PRO A 489 -23.37 -11.65 5.21
C PRO A 489 -22.45 -12.35 4.20
N GLN A 490 -22.95 -13.33 3.44
CA GLN A 490 -22.17 -14.02 2.40
C GLN A 490 -21.85 -13.16 1.17
N GLU A 491 -22.49 -12.00 1.04
CA GLU A 491 -22.24 -10.99 0.00
C GLU A 491 -21.48 -9.78 0.58
N CYS A 492 -20.95 -9.90 1.81
CA CYS A 492 -20.18 -8.87 2.51
C CYS A 492 -18.70 -9.25 2.61
N LEU A 493 -17.86 -8.23 2.56
CA LEU A 493 -16.44 -8.29 2.87
C LEU A 493 -16.19 -7.52 4.18
N GLY A 494 -15.57 -8.17 5.16
CA GLY A 494 -15.05 -7.49 6.34
C GLY A 494 -13.56 -7.17 6.18
N VAL A 495 -13.14 -5.98 6.65
CA VAL A 495 -11.74 -5.52 6.61
C VAL A 495 -11.31 -5.17 8.03
N GLU A 496 -10.19 -5.75 8.52
CA GLU A 496 -9.83 -5.79 9.94
C GLU A 496 -8.31 -5.89 10.15
N ASP A 497 -7.77 -5.32 11.23
CA ASP A 497 -6.33 -5.39 11.57
C ASP A 497 -6.01 -6.33 12.75
N ALA A 498 -7.03 -6.83 13.46
CA ALA A 498 -6.88 -7.66 14.64
C ALA A 498 -7.41 -9.10 14.45
N ALA A 499 -6.72 -10.08 15.03
CA ALA A 499 -7.13 -11.50 14.96
C ALA A 499 -8.55 -11.74 15.49
N ALA A 500 -8.93 -11.08 16.59
CA ALA A 500 -10.29 -11.16 17.14
C ALA A 500 -11.35 -10.63 16.17
N GLY A 501 -11.03 -9.59 15.39
CA GLY A 501 -11.91 -9.04 14.38
C GLY A 501 -12.02 -9.96 13.16
N ILE A 502 -10.93 -10.57 12.71
CA ILE A 502 -10.97 -11.60 11.66
C ILE A 502 -11.87 -12.75 12.07
N ALA A 503 -11.71 -13.27 13.31
CA ALA A 503 -12.58 -14.32 13.84
C ALA A 503 -14.06 -13.89 13.86
N SER A 504 -14.36 -12.64 14.21
CA SER A 504 -15.71 -12.07 14.21
C SER A 504 -16.31 -12.02 12.80
N ILE A 505 -15.54 -11.61 11.78
CA ILE A 505 -15.94 -11.58 10.36
C ILE A 505 -16.27 -12.99 9.87
N LEU A 506 -15.37 -13.94 10.14
CA LEU A 506 -15.55 -15.34 9.72
C LEU A 506 -16.76 -15.98 10.40
N ALA A 507 -16.94 -15.74 11.72
CA ALA A 507 -18.11 -16.20 12.45
C ALA A 507 -19.43 -15.59 11.94
N ALA A 508 -19.38 -14.36 11.40
CA ALA A 508 -20.52 -13.72 10.73
C ALA A 508 -20.80 -14.32 9.33
N GLY A 509 -19.97 -15.21 8.85
CA GLY A 509 -20.13 -15.82 7.53
C GLY A 509 -19.68 -14.96 6.36
N MET A 510 -18.86 -13.94 6.60
CA MET A 510 -18.34 -12.99 5.61
C MET A 510 -16.97 -13.42 5.08
N ALA A 511 -16.59 -12.88 3.92
CA ALA A 511 -15.19 -12.89 3.50
C ALA A 511 -14.38 -11.93 4.38
N ALA A 512 -13.13 -12.30 4.72
CA ALA A 512 -12.26 -11.52 5.60
C ALA A 512 -11.00 -11.08 4.88
N VAL A 513 -10.69 -9.78 4.95
CA VAL A 513 -9.39 -9.21 4.58
C VAL A 513 -8.72 -8.70 5.85
N GLY A 514 -7.52 -9.18 6.10
CA GLY A 514 -6.66 -8.70 7.18
C GLY A 514 -5.75 -7.58 6.70
N ILE A 515 -5.59 -6.53 7.50
CA ILE A 515 -4.63 -5.45 7.26
C ILE A 515 -3.52 -5.55 8.30
N GLY A 516 -2.34 -6.02 7.91
CA GLY A 516 -1.21 -6.17 8.86
C GLY A 516 -0.30 -7.34 8.56
N GLN A 517 0.11 -8.05 9.62
CA GLN A 517 1.10 -9.11 9.51
C GLN A 517 0.45 -10.48 9.21
N PRO A 518 0.89 -11.22 8.18
CA PRO A 518 0.28 -12.50 7.81
C PRO A 518 0.24 -13.55 8.93
N HIS A 519 1.25 -13.57 9.80
CA HIS A 519 1.30 -14.54 10.89
C HIS A 519 0.33 -14.23 12.05
N VAL A 520 -0.10 -12.96 12.17
CA VAL A 520 -1.12 -12.53 13.17
C VAL A 520 -2.53 -12.75 12.63
N LEU A 521 -2.72 -12.56 11.32
CA LEU A 521 -4.02 -12.56 10.65
C LEU A 521 -4.17 -13.78 9.73
N ALA A 522 -3.53 -14.91 10.08
CA ALA A 522 -3.44 -16.10 9.24
C ALA A 522 -4.79 -16.71 8.85
N ASP A 523 -5.84 -16.47 9.65
CA ASP A 523 -7.20 -16.96 9.38
C ASP A 523 -7.96 -16.11 8.36
N ALA A 524 -7.47 -14.91 7.99
CA ALA A 524 -8.08 -14.09 6.96
C ALA A 524 -7.96 -14.75 5.58
N HIS A 525 -8.96 -14.57 4.72
CA HIS A 525 -8.89 -15.07 3.34
C HIS A 525 -7.78 -14.40 2.51
N VAL A 526 -7.51 -13.13 2.81
CA VAL A 526 -6.42 -12.34 2.23
C VAL A 526 -5.82 -11.47 3.31
N VAL A 527 -4.50 -11.36 3.36
CA VAL A 527 -3.80 -10.42 4.24
C VAL A 527 -3.02 -9.42 3.40
N LEU A 528 -3.29 -8.14 3.62
CA LEU A 528 -2.65 -7.01 2.97
C LEU A 528 -1.79 -6.26 3.98
N SER A 529 -0.70 -5.66 3.55
CA SER A 529 0.16 -4.88 4.46
C SER A 529 -0.42 -3.50 4.78
N SER A 530 -1.37 -3.02 3.94
CA SER A 530 -2.04 -1.72 4.07
C SER A 530 -3.43 -1.77 3.41
N VAL A 531 -4.37 -0.99 3.93
CA VAL A 531 -5.69 -0.79 3.30
C VAL A 531 -5.58 -0.18 1.89
N ALA A 532 -4.47 0.49 1.59
CA ALA A 532 -4.18 1.00 0.25
C ALA A 532 -4.01 -0.11 -0.81
N GLU A 533 -3.73 -1.33 -0.38
CA GLU A 533 -3.64 -2.51 -1.25
C GLU A 533 -5.00 -3.17 -1.51
N LEU A 534 -6.07 -2.66 -0.87
CA LEU A 534 -7.40 -3.23 -0.99
C LEU A 534 -7.97 -3.01 -2.39
N ASP A 535 -7.88 -4.04 -3.20
CA ASP A 535 -8.42 -4.08 -4.55
C ASP A 535 -9.70 -4.91 -4.57
N LEU A 536 -10.83 -4.22 -4.61
CA LEU A 536 -12.14 -4.84 -4.56
C LEU A 536 -12.52 -5.58 -5.84
N SER A 537 -11.87 -5.31 -6.97
CA SER A 537 -12.08 -6.06 -8.21
C SER A 537 -11.47 -7.47 -8.11
N PHE A 538 -10.35 -7.57 -7.42
CA PHE A 538 -9.70 -8.82 -7.08
C PHE A 538 -10.55 -9.65 -6.09
N ILE A 539 -11.12 -8.98 -5.08
CA ILE A 539 -11.87 -9.62 -4.00
C ILE A 539 -13.27 -10.08 -4.46
N LYS A 540 -13.84 -9.50 -5.52
CA LYS A 540 -15.09 -9.99 -6.15
C LYS A 540 -15.05 -11.47 -6.55
N HIS A 541 -13.87 -12.05 -6.58
CA HIS A 541 -13.62 -13.42 -7.03
C HIS A 541 -13.13 -14.38 -5.94
N ILE A 542 -13.16 -14.00 -4.64
CA ILE A 542 -12.81 -14.95 -3.56
C ILE A 542 -13.91 -16.02 -3.45
N ARG A 543 -13.60 -17.27 -3.82
CA ARG A 543 -14.47 -18.43 -3.53
C ARG A 543 -14.21 -18.86 -2.08
N ARG A 544 -15.29 -19.13 -1.34
CA ARG A 544 -15.21 -20.06 -0.22
C ARG A 544 -14.90 -21.45 -0.80
N GLU A 545 -13.75 -22.01 -0.46
CA GLU A 545 -13.61 -23.46 -0.49
C GLU A 545 -14.59 -23.98 0.57
N GLU A 546 -15.69 -24.59 0.12
CA GLU A 546 -16.47 -25.48 0.96
C GLU A 546 -15.48 -26.54 1.44
N SER A 547 -15.30 -26.60 2.76
CA SER A 547 -14.55 -27.67 3.40
C SER A 547 -14.96 -28.98 2.75
N ALA A 548 -14.04 -29.65 2.09
CA ALA A 548 -14.12 -31.04 1.71
C ALA A 548 -14.07 -31.91 2.98
N MET A 549 -15.10 -31.80 3.81
CA MET A 549 -15.36 -32.67 4.96
C MET A 549 -16.83 -33.03 4.98
N SER A 550 -17.27 -33.79 3.98
CA SER A 550 -18.32 -34.79 4.13
C SER A 550 -18.57 -35.50 2.79
N ALA A 551 -17.73 -36.43 2.46
CA ALA A 551 -18.11 -37.57 1.64
C ALA A 551 -17.31 -38.78 2.10
N THR A 552 -17.67 -39.30 3.27
CA THR A 552 -17.48 -40.71 3.54
C THR A 552 -18.62 -41.43 2.80
N PRO A 553 -18.37 -42.25 1.80
CA PRO A 553 -19.44 -43.14 1.29
C PRO A 553 -19.72 -44.17 2.36
N ALA A 554 -20.98 -44.22 2.78
CA ALA A 554 -21.50 -45.36 3.49
C ALA A 554 -21.38 -46.60 2.58
N ILE A 555 -20.65 -47.61 3.06
CA ILE A 555 -21.04 -49.05 3.06
C ILE A 555 -20.50 -49.63 4.29
#